data_aa6e865ae75c763cfe5514eb0433a5ad
#
_entry.id   aa6e865ae75c763cfe5514eb0433a5ad
#
_cell.length_a   1.000
_cell.length_b   1.000
_cell.length_c   1.000
_cell.angle_alpha   90.00
_cell.angle_beta   90.00
_cell.angle_gamma   90.00
#
_symmetry.space_group_name_H-M   'P 1'
#
loop_
_entity.id
_entity.type
_entity.pdbx_description
1 polymer ?
#
loop_
_entity_poly.entity_id
_entity_poly.type
_entity_poly.pdbx_seq_one_letter_code
_entity_poly.pdbx_strand_id
1 'polypeptide(L)'
;MKVAIDINSVLPLYSRGWISGIGRTTKELVESLDKMDNLPYDVVLLSQNTHKIDGTKMNTRFECKHLSLPHKPWMNRMIGMTHLREAITHYDLLHIPHNFEWVRKPERTVVTMHDAMFFAHPDEVHNHAYAQKVYPTLARRCKAILTCSESSRNDIIKYMGIPEERVFVTPWGYRDDLFYPKERKKTGNPYFLMVSCSMGRKNTMTLVKAYEKFVKNDPTHELVLVWPNIPGEAWDYCNQTHLRDHIYITSAIDDERLSVLYNEATATFFPSRYEGFGLPVLESMACGTPVVTCRNSSLPEVGGEAAIYVDPDDTEAMCNIMEQFEQGNYKKEDYSARCLEQASKFSWHRCAELTSEVYKKCL
;
A
#
# COMPACT_ATOMS: atom_id res chain seq x y z
N MET A 1 -1.49 -0.14 -31.24
CA MET A 1 -2.50 -0.38 -30.18
C MET A 1 -2.25 0.62 -29.06
N LYS A 2 -3.32 1.04 -28.36
CA LYS A 2 -3.23 2.10 -27.34
C LYS A 2 -3.86 1.66 -26.03
N VAL A 3 -3.14 1.80 -24.93
CA VAL A 3 -3.59 1.56 -23.55
C VAL A 3 -3.87 2.89 -22.87
N ALA A 4 -5.08 3.07 -22.36
CA ALA A 4 -5.44 4.21 -21.54
C ALA A 4 -5.33 3.84 -20.06
N ILE A 5 -4.67 4.66 -19.23
CA ILE A 5 -4.54 4.46 -17.80
C ILE A 5 -5.24 5.59 -17.05
N ASP A 6 -6.20 5.25 -16.18
CA ASP A 6 -6.88 6.22 -15.32
C ASP A 6 -5.94 6.66 -14.18
N ILE A 7 -5.71 7.97 -14.07
CA ILE A 7 -4.83 8.56 -13.04
C ILE A 7 -5.58 9.41 -12.01
N ASN A 8 -6.89 9.25 -11.90
CA ASN A 8 -7.69 10.07 -10.98
C ASN A 8 -7.26 9.92 -9.50
N SER A 9 -6.74 8.76 -9.10
CA SER A 9 -6.21 8.52 -7.76
C SER A 9 -4.93 9.32 -7.45
N VAL A 10 -4.22 9.79 -8.47
CA VAL A 10 -2.98 10.59 -8.33
C VAL A 10 -3.28 12.09 -8.20
N LEU A 11 -4.40 12.55 -8.73
CA LEU A 11 -4.74 13.99 -8.80
C LEU A 11 -4.72 14.74 -7.46
N PRO A 12 -5.09 14.13 -6.31
CA PRO A 12 -4.99 14.81 -5.01
C PRO A 12 -3.58 15.28 -4.66
N LEU A 13 -2.53 14.61 -5.13
CA LEU A 13 -1.15 15.06 -4.95
C LEU A 13 -0.94 16.47 -5.51
N TYR A 14 -1.45 16.73 -6.70
CA TYR A 14 -1.24 18.00 -7.40
C TYR A 14 -2.23 19.10 -7.00
N SER A 15 -3.39 18.73 -6.50
CA SER A 15 -4.44 19.69 -6.11
C SER A 15 -4.45 20.04 -4.63
N ARG A 16 -3.95 19.13 -3.77
CA ARG A 16 -4.04 19.25 -2.31
C ARG A 16 -2.74 18.94 -1.57
N GLY A 17 -1.67 18.56 -2.28
CA GLY A 17 -0.38 18.25 -1.70
C GLY A 17 -0.32 16.92 -0.94
N TRP A 18 -1.32 16.03 -1.07
CA TRP A 18 -1.30 14.72 -0.45
C TRP A 18 -1.71 13.62 -1.43
N ILE A 19 -1.27 12.40 -1.19
CA ILE A 19 -1.57 11.23 -2.02
C ILE A 19 -1.96 10.04 -1.13
N SER A 20 -3.01 9.32 -1.52
CA SER A 20 -3.39 8.06 -0.88
C SER A 20 -2.42 6.93 -1.25
N GLY A 21 -2.46 5.81 -0.51
CA GLY A 21 -1.71 4.61 -0.89
C GLY A 21 -2.04 4.14 -2.31
N ILE A 22 -3.32 4.15 -2.70
CA ILE A 22 -3.77 3.82 -4.07
C ILE A 22 -3.20 4.79 -5.10
N GLY A 23 -3.23 6.08 -4.82
CA GLY A 23 -2.66 7.09 -5.72
C GLY A 23 -1.15 6.92 -5.87
N ARG A 24 -0.45 6.62 -4.77
CA ARG A 24 0.99 6.34 -4.77
C ARG A 24 1.32 5.13 -5.65
N THR A 25 0.63 4.02 -5.48
CA THR A 25 0.87 2.81 -6.30
C THR A 25 0.56 3.04 -7.78
N THR A 26 -0.48 3.82 -8.09
CA THR A 26 -0.78 4.23 -9.47
C THR A 26 0.34 5.08 -10.06
N LYS A 27 0.85 6.06 -9.31
CA LYS A 27 1.95 6.94 -9.73
C LYS A 27 3.21 6.13 -10.02
N GLU A 28 3.63 5.29 -9.08
CA GLU A 28 4.82 4.45 -9.22
C GLU A 28 4.73 3.49 -10.42
N LEU A 29 3.56 2.89 -10.66
CA LEU A 29 3.32 2.05 -11.84
C LEU A 29 3.49 2.84 -13.13
N VAL A 30 2.87 4.03 -13.23
CA VAL A 30 2.95 4.87 -14.44
C VAL A 30 4.38 5.32 -14.71
N GLU A 31 5.09 5.79 -13.68
CA GLU A 31 6.49 6.23 -13.80
C GLU A 31 7.43 5.05 -14.14
N SER A 32 7.12 3.85 -13.68
CA SER A 32 7.90 2.65 -14.02
C SER A 32 7.62 2.17 -15.44
N LEU A 33 6.38 2.25 -15.92
CA LEU A 33 6.05 2.00 -17.32
C LEU A 33 6.74 3.02 -18.25
N ASP A 34 6.85 4.28 -17.81
CA ASP A 34 7.52 5.33 -18.58
C ASP A 34 9.04 5.08 -18.75
N LYS A 35 9.66 4.45 -17.76
CA LYS A 35 11.09 4.06 -17.80
C LYS A 35 11.35 2.84 -18.67
N MET A 36 10.32 2.11 -19.10
CA MET A 36 10.50 0.93 -19.96
C MET A 36 10.76 1.35 -21.41
N ASP A 37 11.85 0.86 -21.99
CA ASP A 37 12.12 1.02 -23.40
C ASP A 37 11.21 0.11 -24.25
N ASN A 38 10.78 0.61 -25.42
CA ASN A 38 10.11 -0.18 -26.45
C ASN A 38 8.81 -0.89 -26.02
N LEU A 39 7.91 -0.16 -25.37
CA LEU A 39 6.56 -0.67 -25.15
C LEU A 39 5.88 -0.96 -26.50
N PRO A 40 5.29 -2.14 -26.73
CA PRO A 40 4.69 -2.52 -28.01
C PRO A 40 3.32 -1.88 -28.26
N TYR A 41 2.95 -0.92 -27.45
CA TYR A 41 1.71 -0.15 -27.49
C TYR A 41 1.96 1.29 -27.02
N ASP A 42 1.14 2.21 -27.47
CA ASP A 42 1.12 3.58 -26.95
C ASP A 42 0.40 3.63 -25.60
N VAL A 43 0.84 4.51 -24.71
CA VAL A 43 0.15 4.77 -23.45
C VAL A 43 -0.42 6.19 -23.46
N VAL A 44 -1.66 6.34 -22.99
CA VAL A 44 -2.29 7.63 -22.74
C VAL A 44 -2.85 7.66 -21.32
N LEU A 45 -2.60 8.74 -20.60
CA LEU A 45 -3.11 8.93 -19.25
C LEU A 45 -4.47 9.63 -19.30
N LEU A 46 -5.44 9.15 -18.54
CA LEU A 46 -6.78 9.75 -18.45
C LEU A 46 -6.98 10.36 -17.07
N SER A 47 -7.32 11.63 -17.05
CA SER A 47 -7.65 12.36 -15.83
C SER A 47 -9.02 13.03 -15.92
N GLN A 48 -9.69 13.14 -14.77
CA GLN A 48 -10.99 13.81 -14.64
C GLN A 48 -11.00 14.70 -13.39
N ASN A 49 -11.16 16.00 -13.61
CA ASN A 49 -11.34 16.98 -12.52
C ASN A 49 -11.99 18.24 -13.09
N THR A 50 -12.58 19.09 -12.22
CA THR A 50 -13.09 20.42 -12.60
C THR A 50 -11.98 21.41 -12.93
N HIS A 51 -10.81 21.23 -12.34
CA HIS A 51 -9.61 22.03 -12.63
C HIS A 51 -8.70 21.22 -13.55
N LYS A 52 -8.34 21.79 -14.69
CA LYS A 52 -7.34 21.18 -15.57
C LYS A 52 -6.04 21.05 -14.80
N ILE A 53 -5.68 19.82 -14.50
CA ILE A 53 -4.36 19.51 -13.98
C ILE A 53 -3.50 19.25 -15.20
N ASP A 54 -2.44 20.00 -15.35
CA ASP A 54 -1.48 19.79 -16.40
C ASP A 54 -0.80 18.41 -16.18
N GLY A 55 -1.00 17.50 -17.11
CA GLY A 55 -0.40 16.16 -17.06
C GLY A 55 1.12 16.18 -17.10
N THR A 56 1.73 17.31 -17.52
CA THR A 56 3.19 17.52 -17.48
C THR A 56 3.74 17.45 -16.06
N LYS A 57 2.91 17.66 -15.02
CA LYS A 57 3.34 17.53 -13.62
C LYS A 57 3.71 16.10 -13.21
N MET A 58 3.23 15.07 -13.93
CA MET A 58 3.65 13.69 -13.64
C MET A 58 5.06 13.34 -14.13
N ASN A 59 5.71 14.25 -14.86
CA ASN A 59 7.06 14.05 -15.39
C ASN A 59 7.22 12.73 -16.16
N THR A 60 6.26 12.41 -17.03
CA THR A 60 6.27 11.24 -17.91
C THR A 60 6.17 11.67 -19.38
N ARG A 61 6.68 10.82 -20.30
CA ARG A 61 6.53 11.02 -21.77
C ARG A 61 5.10 10.77 -22.27
N PHE A 62 4.23 10.19 -21.42
CA PHE A 62 2.88 9.81 -21.82
C PHE A 62 1.96 11.02 -21.97
N GLU A 63 1.23 11.07 -23.08
CA GLU A 63 0.22 12.09 -23.30
C GLU A 63 -0.88 11.98 -22.22
N CYS A 64 -1.27 13.11 -21.62
CA CYS A 64 -2.38 13.16 -20.67
C CYS A 64 -3.60 13.82 -21.32
N LYS A 65 -4.72 13.11 -21.34
CA LYS A 65 -6.03 13.61 -21.76
C LYS A 65 -6.87 13.91 -20.53
N HIS A 66 -7.44 15.10 -20.52
CA HIS A 66 -8.18 15.61 -19.36
C HIS A 66 -9.66 15.84 -19.70
N LEU A 67 -10.55 15.29 -18.85
CA LEU A 67 -11.99 15.55 -18.90
C LEU A 67 -12.37 16.55 -17.81
N SER A 68 -12.75 17.77 -18.20
CA SER A 68 -13.12 18.84 -17.27
C SER A 68 -14.52 18.63 -16.68
N LEU A 69 -14.68 17.58 -15.88
CA LEU A 69 -15.90 17.22 -15.16
C LEU A 69 -15.61 16.88 -13.71
N PRO A 70 -16.54 17.16 -12.76
CA PRO A 70 -16.33 16.80 -11.37
C PRO A 70 -16.10 15.31 -11.16
N HIS A 71 -15.13 14.95 -10.34
CA HIS A 71 -14.90 13.58 -9.89
C HIS A 71 -15.83 13.26 -8.71
N LYS A 72 -17.09 12.91 -9.02
CA LYS A 72 -18.13 12.51 -8.05
C LYS A 72 -18.72 11.15 -8.41
N PRO A 73 -19.12 10.30 -7.45
CA PRO A 73 -19.59 8.93 -7.72
C PRO A 73 -20.69 8.84 -8.79
N TRP A 74 -21.72 9.69 -8.72
CA TRP A 74 -22.80 9.68 -9.71
C TRP A 74 -22.34 10.13 -11.10
N MET A 75 -21.40 11.09 -11.17
CA MET A 75 -20.82 11.57 -12.42
C MET A 75 -19.92 10.49 -13.05
N ASN A 76 -19.09 9.83 -12.23
CA ASN A 76 -18.24 8.73 -12.68
C ASN A 76 -19.06 7.58 -13.23
N ARG A 77 -20.20 7.26 -12.59
CA ARG A 77 -21.15 6.29 -13.11
C ARG A 77 -21.72 6.71 -14.47
N MET A 78 -22.14 7.96 -14.61
CA MET A 78 -22.65 8.50 -15.89
C MET A 78 -21.57 8.43 -16.98
N ILE A 79 -20.34 8.87 -16.68
CA ILE A 79 -19.21 8.82 -17.62
C ILE A 79 -18.89 7.37 -18.00
N GLY A 80 -18.87 6.47 -17.03
CA GLY A 80 -18.65 5.04 -17.25
C GLY A 80 -19.73 4.35 -18.09
N MET A 81 -20.92 4.94 -18.22
CA MET A 81 -22.02 4.44 -19.04
C MET A 81 -22.09 5.10 -20.43
N THR A 82 -21.36 6.18 -20.64
CA THR A 82 -21.37 6.99 -21.87
C THR A 82 -20.08 6.82 -22.67
N HIS A 83 -20.02 7.46 -23.84
CA HIS A 83 -18.82 7.51 -24.71
C HIS A 83 -17.85 8.66 -24.37
N LEU A 84 -18.01 9.33 -23.22
CA LEU A 84 -17.24 10.54 -22.93
C LEU A 84 -15.73 10.29 -22.84
N ARG A 85 -15.29 9.14 -22.33
CA ARG A 85 -13.86 8.79 -22.32
C ARG A 85 -13.33 8.55 -23.72
N GLU A 86 -14.07 7.81 -24.55
CA GLU A 86 -13.71 7.52 -25.93
C GLU A 86 -13.78 8.77 -26.82
N ALA A 87 -14.59 9.77 -26.46
CA ALA A 87 -14.67 11.03 -27.19
C ALA A 87 -13.41 11.90 -27.05
N ILE A 88 -12.67 11.78 -25.95
CA ILE A 88 -11.44 12.54 -25.74
C ILE A 88 -10.20 11.84 -26.29
N THR A 89 -10.20 10.53 -26.39
CA THR A 89 -9.14 9.73 -27.01
C THR A 89 -9.60 8.34 -27.36
N HIS A 90 -9.09 7.82 -28.47
CA HIS A 90 -9.27 6.41 -28.81
C HIS A 90 -8.29 5.55 -27.99
N TYR A 91 -8.76 4.39 -27.48
CA TYR A 91 -7.95 3.36 -26.86
C TYR A 91 -8.52 1.96 -27.14
N ASP A 92 -7.62 0.99 -27.18
CA ASP A 92 -7.97 -0.42 -27.37
C ASP A 92 -8.20 -1.12 -26.02
N LEU A 93 -7.46 -0.69 -24.98
CA LEU A 93 -7.55 -1.20 -23.64
C LEU A 93 -7.60 -0.05 -22.62
N LEU A 94 -8.44 -0.16 -21.59
CA LEU A 94 -8.52 0.76 -20.46
C LEU A 94 -7.99 0.06 -19.21
N HIS A 95 -7.04 0.65 -18.50
CA HIS A 95 -6.66 0.23 -17.17
C HIS A 95 -7.17 1.22 -16.12
N ILE A 96 -7.88 0.70 -15.12
CA ILE A 96 -8.29 1.44 -13.93
C ILE A 96 -7.51 0.88 -12.75
N PRO A 97 -6.46 1.56 -12.27
CA PRO A 97 -5.54 1.05 -11.25
C PRO A 97 -6.06 1.23 -9.81
N HIS A 98 -7.35 1.11 -9.61
CA HIS A 98 -8.01 1.19 -8.30
C HIS A 98 -9.36 0.48 -8.34
N ASN A 99 -9.98 0.30 -7.16
CA ASN A 99 -11.35 -0.19 -7.09
C ASN A 99 -12.24 0.71 -7.93
N PHE A 100 -12.89 0.11 -8.91
CA PHE A 100 -13.51 0.86 -9.99
C PHE A 100 -15.01 0.95 -9.85
N GLU A 101 -15.55 1.91 -10.55
CA GLU A 101 -16.97 2.11 -10.78
C GLU A 101 -17.39 1.54 -12.13
N TRP A 102 -18.49 2.02 -12.67
CA TRP A 102 -19.01 1.57 -13.93
C TRP A 102 -18.10 1.90 -15.10
N VAL A 103 -17.91 0.92 -16.00
CA VAL A 103 -17.22 1.08 -17.27
C VAL A 103 -18.13 0.59 -18.39
N ARG A 104 -18.09 1.28 -19.52
CA ARG A 104 -18.95 0.96 -20.66
C ARG A 104 -18.55 -0.32 -21.38
N LYS A 105 -17.24 -0.55 -21.51
CA LYS A 105 -16.64 -1.69 -22.21
C LYS A 105 -15.77 -2.51 -21.27
N PRO A 106 -16.37 -3.23 -20.31
CA PRO A 106 -15.60 -4.03 -19.36
C PRO A 106 -14.76 -5.11 -20.07
N GLU A 107 -15.19 -5.62 -21.21
CA GLU A 107 -14.44 -6.59 -22.03
C GLU A 107 -13.14 -6.03 -22.62
N ARG A 108 -12.92 -4.72 -22.54
CA ARG A 108 -11.68 -4.00 -22.90
C ARG A 108 -11.09 -3.26 -21.70
N THR A 109 -11.38 -3.73 -20.49
CA THR A 109 -10.93 -3.06 -19.28
C THR A 109 -10.13 -4.05 -18.44
N VAL A 110 -8.96 -3.61 -18.00
CA VAL A 110 -8.16 -4.20 -16.92
C VAL A 110 -8.41 -3.36 -15.68
N VAL A 111 -8.56 -3.99 -14.52
CA VAL A 111 -8.73 -3.27 -13.26
C VAL A 111 -7.73 -3.78 -12.23
N THR A 112 -7.14 -2.89 -11.44
CA THR A 112 -6.40 -3.30 -10.25
C THR A 112 -7.33 -3.33 -9.05
N MET A 113 -7.46 -4.51 -8.44
CA MET A 113 -8.11 -4.70 -7.14
C MET A 113 -7.03 -5.02 -6.11
N HIS A 114 -6.82 -4.10 -5.19
CA HIS A 114 -5.71 -4.18 -4.23
C HIS A 114 -5.91 -5.33 -3.23
N ASP A 115 -7.15 -5.55 -2.83
CA ASP A 115 -7.57 -6.61 -1.92
C ASP A 115 -9.09 -6.86 -2.01
N ALA A 116 -9.57 -7.79 -1.20
CA ALA A 116 -11.00 -8.04 -1.00
C ALA A 116 -11.45 -7.72 0.44
N MET A 117 -10.84 -6.70 1.07
CA MET A 117 -11.09 -6.31 2.46
C MET A 117 -12.57 -6.09 2.78
N PHE A 118 -13.34 -5.56 1.83
CA PHE A 118 -14.77 -5.35 1.97
C PHE A 118 -15.59 -6.66 2.10
N PHE A 119 -14.99 -7.81 1.84
CA PHE A 119 -15.53 -9.12 2.21
C PHE A 119 -14.88 -9.68 3.47
N ALA A 120 -13.55 -9.62 3.56
CA ALA A 120 -12.80 -10.23 4.66
C ALA A 120 -12.99 -9.48 5.99
N HIS A 121 -13.07 -8.16 5.96
CA HIS A 121 -13.24 -7.28 7.12
C HIS A 121 -14.26 -6.17 6.82
N PRO A 122 -15.54 -6.52 6.60
CA PRO A 122 -16.58 -5.55 6.17
C PRO A 122 -16.77 -4.39 7.14
N ASP A 123 -16.63 -4.63 8.44
CA ASP A 123 -16.85 -3.62 9.48
C ASP A 123 -15.83 -2.46 9.40
N GLU A 124 -14.69 -2.67 8.75
CA GLU A 124 -13.66 -1.65 8.55
C GLU A 124 -13.79 -0.88 7.23
N VAL A 125 -14.76 -1.24 6.41
CA VAL A 125 -14.95 -0.62 5.08
C VAL A 125 -16.25 0.15 5.02
N HIS A 126 -16.14 1.46 4.86
CA HIS A 126 -17.34 2.27 4.62
C HIS A 126 -18.04 1.82 3.33
N ASN A 127 -19.38 1.66 3.39
CA ASN A 127 -20.20 1.16 2.28
C ASN A 127 -19.81 -0.25 1.76
N HIS A 128 -19.32 -1.14 2.62
CA HIS A 128 -18.96 -2.50 2.23
C HIS A 128 -20.08 -3.25 1.48
N ALA A 129 -21.34 -3.07 1.91
CA ALA A 129 -22.50 -3.71 1.27
C ALA A 129 -22.65 -3.31 -0.21
N TYR A 130 -22.36 -2.05 -0.55
CA TYR A 130 -22.33 -1.60 -1.94
C TYR A 130 -21.16 -2.25 -2.70
N ALA A 131 -19.97 -2.25 -2.11
CA ALA A 131 -18.78 -2.86 -2.71
C ALA A 131 -18.97 -4.36 -2.97
N GLN A 132 -19.50 -5.11 -1.98
CA GLN A 132 -19.80 -6.54 -2.10
C GLN A 132 -20.81 -6.86 -3.21
N LYS A 133 -21.75 -5.96 -3.48
CA LYS A 133 -22.75 -6.13 -4.55
C LYS A 133 -22.21 -5.75 -5.91
N VAL A 134 -21.52 -4.61 -6.01
CA VAL A 134 -21.19 -3.96 -7.29
C VAL A 134 -19.87 -4.47 -7.86
N TYR A 135 -18.81 -4.58 -7.05
CA TYR A 135 -17.50 -4.94 -7.56
C TYR A 135 -17.43 -6.33 -8.18
N PRO A 136 -18.02 -7.40 -7.61
CA PRO A 136 -18.03 -8.70 -8.28
C PRO A 136 -18.75 -8.67 -9.63
N THR A 137 -19.85 -7.92 -9.70
CA THR A 137 -20.64 -7.81 -10.96
C THR A 137 -19.82 -7.16 -12.07
N LEU A 138 -19.06 -6.14 -11.76
CA LEU A 138 -18.21 -5.44 -12.72
C LEU A 138 -16.95 -6.25 -13.04
N ALA A 139 -16.27 -6.78 -12.02
CA ALA A 139 -15.04 -7.55 -12.13
C ALA A 139 -15.20 -8.80 -13.03
N ARG A 140 -16.32 -9.52 -12.88
CA ARG A 140 -16.64 -10.70 -13.72
C ARG A 140 -16.74 -10.36 -15.20
N ARG A 141 -16.96 -9.13 -15.58
CA ARG A 141 -17.11 -8.66 -16.97
C ARG A 141 -15.81 -8.07 -17.53
N CYS A 142 -14.86 -7.67 -16.66
CA CYS A 142 -13.60 -7.10 -17.10
C CYS A 142 -12.69 -8.13 -17.77
N LYS A 143 -11.84 -7.66 -18.67
CA LYS A 143 -10.90 -8.49 -19.44
C LYS A 143 -9.92 -9.21 -18.52
N ALA A 144 -9.33 -8.48 -17.57
CA ALA A 144 -8.41 -9.00 -16.55
C ALA A 144 -8.50 -8.19 -15.26
N ILE A 145 -8.08 -8.83 -14.16
CA ILE A 145 -7.90 -8.22 -12.85
C ILE A 145 -6.41 -8.31 -12.50
N LEU A 146 -5.83 -7.20 -12.08
CA LEU A 146 -4.50 -7.15 -11.46
C LEU A 146 -4.66 -7.05 -9.96
N THR A 147 -3.76 -7.69 -9.22
CA THR A 147 -3.68 -7.57 -7.77
C THR A 147 -2.23 -7.67 -7.30
N CYS A 148 -1.96 -7.27 -6.06
CA CYS A 148 -0.59 -7.08 -5.58
C CYS A 148 0.00 -8.29 -4.84
N SER A 149 -0.80 -9.33 -4.53
CA SER A 149 -0.34 -10.53 -3.80
C SER A 149 -1.15 -11.77 -4.17
N GLU A 150 -0.59 -12.95 -3.94
CA GLU A 150 -1.32 -14.23 -4.09
C GLU A 150 -2.45 -14.33 -3.07
N SER A 151 -2.26 -13.81 -1.86
CA SER A 151 -3.32 -13.73 -0.85
C SER A 151 -4.53 -12.93 -1.38
N SER A 152 -4.31 -11.74 -1.90
CA SER A 152 -5.38 -10.93 -2.50
C SER A 152 -6.00 -11.61 -3.72
N ARG A 153 -5.20 -12.30 -4.55
CA ARG A 153 -5.69 -13.08 -5.67
C ARG A 153 -6.66 -14.17 -5.21
N ASN A 154 -6.28 -14.94 -4.21
CA ASN A 154 -7.11 -16.01 -3.66
C ASN A 154 -8.43 -15.47 -3.07
N ASP A 155 -8.37 -14.35 -2.35
CA ASP A 155 -9.57 -13.70 -1.82
C ASP A 155 -10.49 -13.17 -2.92
N ILE A 156 -9.93 -12.53 -3.97
CA ILE A 156 -10.70 -12.06 -5.13
C ILE A 156 -11.41 -13.21 -5.84
N ILE A 157 -10.72 -14.32 -6.09
CA ILE A 157 -11.29 -15.52 -6.69
C ILE A 157 -12.40 -16.07 -5.80
N LYS A 158 -12.11 -16.28 -4.52
CA LYS A 158 -13.01 -16.89 -3.54
C LYS A 158 -14.30 -16.07 -3.35
N TYR A 159 -14.17 -14.78 -3.08
CA TYR A 159 -15.32 -13.95 -2.71
C TYR A 159 -16.10 -13.42 -3.91
N MET A 160 -15.43 -13.20 -5.03
CA MET A 160 -16.08 -12.59 -6.19
C MET A 160 -16.44 -13.59 -7.29
N GLY A 161 -15.96 -14.84 -7.20
CA GLY A 161 -16.21 -15.89 -8.20
C GLY A 161 -15.65 -15.51 -9.57
N ILE A 162 -14.46 -14.91 -9.61
CA ILE A 162 -13.77 -14.55 -10.85
C ILE A 162 -12.93 -15.77 -11.28
N PRO A 163 -12.96 -16.15 -12.56
CA PRO A 163 -12.10 -17.21 -13.08
C PRO A 163 -10.62 -16.93 -12.81
N GLU A 164 -9.90 -17.94 -12.33
CA GLU A 164 -8.50 -17.85 -11.91
C GLU A 164 -7.59 -17.28 -13.00
N GLU A 165 -7.80 -17.71 -14.25
CA GLU A 165 -7.02 -17.29 -15.41
C GLU A 165 -7.16 -15.80 -15.78
N ARG A 166 -8.07 -15.09 -15.14
CA ARG A 166 -8.26 -13.64 -15.32
C ARG A 166 -7.72 -12.79 -14.19
N VAL A 167 -7.20 -13.41 -13.11
CA VAL A 167 -6.62 -12.68 -11.97
C VAL A 167 -5.11 -12.87 -11.97
N PHE A 168 -4.38 -11.78 -12.18
CA PHE A 168 -2.93 -11.76 -12.34
C PHE A 168 -2.29 -11.03 -11.15
N VAL A 169 -1.25 -11.61 -10.59
CA VAL A 169 -0.48 -10.99 -9.51
C VAL A 169 0.65 -10.16 -10.10
N THR A 170 0.65 -8.89 -9.76
CA THR A 170 1.68 -7.92 -10.10
C THR A 170 2.19 -7.29 -8.81
N PRO A 171 3.13 -7.95 -8.09
CA PRO A 171 3.59 -7.49 -6.79
C PRO A 171 4.16 -6.08 -6.87
N TRP A 172 3.86 -5.27 -5.86
CA TRP A 172 4.37 -3.91 -5.80
C TRP A 172 5.86 -3.89 -5.45
N GLY A 173 6.47 -2.76 -5.74
CA GLY A 173 7.82 -2.43 -5.31
C GLY A 173 7.83 -1.39 -4.19
N TYR A 174 9.02 -0.96 -3.85
CA TYR A 174 9.27 0.19 -2.98
C TYR A 174 10.05 1.26 -3.77
N ARG A 175 10.13 2.46 -3.24
CA ARG A 175 10.94 3.53 -3.81
C ARG A 175 12.41 3.33 -3.41
N ASP A 176 13.18 2.72 -4.31
CA ASP A 176 14.60 2.40 -4.11
C ASP A 176 15.50 3.66 -4.09
N ASP A 177 15.03 4.75 -4.68
CA ASP A 177 15.64 6.08 -4.57
C ASP A 177 15.54 6.69 -3.16
N LEU A 178 14.67 6.16 -2.32
CA LEU A 178 14.33 6.71 -1.01
C LEU A 178 14.58 5.74 0.15
N PHE A 179 14.09 4.50 0.01
CA PHE A 179 14.21 3.45 1.02
C PHE A 179 15.41 2.56 0.71
N TYR A 180 16.54 2.86 1.33
CA TYR A 180 17.81 2.12 1.25
C TYR A 180 18.58 2.32 2.55
N PRO A 181 19.56 1.48 2.89
CA PRO A 181 20.37 1.66 4.09
C PRO A 181 21.15 2.97 4.04
N LYS A 182 20.99 3.80 5.06
CA LYS A 182 21.66 5.09 5.19
C LYS A 182 22.56 5.07 6.41
N GLU A 183 23.84 5.36 6.21
CA GLU A 183 24.75 5.61 7.34
C GLU A 183 24.35 6.92 8.03
N ARG A 184 23.86 6.81 9.27
CA ARG A 184 23.54 7.97 10.11
C ARG A 184 24.01 7.73 11.52
N LYS A 185 24.48 8.80 12.17
CA LYS A 185 24.64 8.79 13.62
C LYS A 185 23.25 8.80 14.24
N LYS A 186 22.92 7.75 14.96
CA LYS A 186 21.69 7.69 15.76
C LYS A 186 21.71 8.85 16.76
N THR A 187 20.68 9.65 16.75
CA THR A 187 20.48 10.74 17.71
C THR A 187 19.24 10.43 18.54
N GLY A 188 19.38 10.41 19.86
CA GLY A 188 18.28 10.07 20.78
C GLY A 188 18.28 8.61 21.23
N ASN A 189 17.23 8.24 21.94
CA ASN A 189 17.05 6.87 22.44
C ASN A 189 16.76 5.89 21.28
N PRO A 190 17.16 4.63 21.41
CA PRO A 190 16.75 3.60 20.48
C PRO A 190 15.21 3.47 20.50
N TYR A 191 14.61 3.02 19.40
CA TYR A 191 13.15 2.91 19.35
C TYR A 191 12.65 1.78 18.46
N PHE A 192 11.46 1.30 18.79
CA PHE A 192 10.62 0.49 17.91
C PHE A 192 9.70 1.39 17.13
N LEU A 193 9.44 1.02 15.87
CA LEU A 193 8.63 1.82 14.95
C LEU A 193 7.36 1.08 14.56
N MET A 194 6.24 1.79 14.50
CA MET A 194 5.06 1.34 13.75
C MET A 194 4.56 2.45 12.83
N VAL A 195 4.32 2.10 11.57
CA VAL A 195 3.87 3.02 10.53
C VAL A 195 2.45 2.68 10.09
N SER A 196 1.73 3.67 9.59
CA SER A 196 0.33 3.53 9.17
C SER A 196 -0.60 3.07 10.29
N CYS A 197 -0.38 3.58 11.49
CA CYS A 197 -1.17 3.24 12.68
C CYS A 197 -2.65 3.57 12.48
N SER A 198 -3.51 2.66 12.92
CA SER A 198 -4.95 2.87 13.02
C SER A 198 -5.55 1.91 14.05
N MET A 199 -6.78 2.18 14.47
CA MET A 199 -7.58 1.19 15.19
C MET A 199 -7.92 0.01 14.25
N GLY A 200 -8.52 -1.02 14.78
CA GLY A 200 -8.98 -2.17 13.98
C GLY A 200 -7.85 -3.01 13.40
N ARG A 201 -7.89 -3.28 12.09
CA ARG A 201 -7.02 -4.29 11.45
C ARG A 201 -5.51 -4.02 11.54
N LYS A 202 -5.08 -2.77 11.62
CA LYS A 202 -3.65 -2.43 11.83
C LYS A 202 -3.15 -2.80 13.21
N ASN A 203 -4.08 -2.99 14.15
CA ASN A 203 -3.81 -3.57 15.46
C ASN A 203 -2.86 -2.78 16.35
N THR A 204 -2.87 -1.46 16.21
CA THR A 204 -1.95 -0.56 16.93
C THR A 204 -2.12 -0.67 18.44
N MET A 205 -3.37 -0.79 18.95
CA MET A 205 -3.60 -0.87 20.38
C MET A 205 -3.08 -2.17 21.02
N THR A 206 -3.02 -3.28 20.28
CA THR A 206 -2.38 -4.50 20.78
C THR A 206 -0.87 -4.29 20.95
N LEU A 207 -0.22 -3.61 19.99
CA LEU A 207 1.18 -3.24 20.12
C LEU A 207 1.41 -2.28 21.31
N VAL A 208 0.54 -1.28 21.48
CA VAL A 208 0.64 -0.36 22.65
C VAL A 208 0.51 -1.11 23.96
N LYS A 209 -0.38 -2.10 24.08
CA LYS A 209 -0.53 -2.95 25.26
C LYS A 209 0.68 -3.88 25.48
N ALA A 210 1.29 -4.37 24.41
CA ALA A 210 2.55 -5.12 24.51
C ALA A 210 3.69 -4.23 25.02
N TYR A 211 3.76 -3.01 24.52
CA TYR A 211 4.73 -2.01 24.94
C TYR A 211 4.52 -1.54 26.38
N GLU A 212 3.27 -1.44 26.86
CA GLU A 212 2.95 -1.17 28.27
C GLU A 212 3.56 -2.22 29.22
N LYS A 213 3.56 -3.49 28.80
CA LYS A 213 4.21 -4.54 29.59
C LYS A 213 5.73 -4.39 29.58
N PHE A 214 6.30 -4.08 28.44
CA PHE A 214 7.72 -3.87 28.24
C PHE A 214 8.27 -2.70 29.08
N VAL A 215 7.57 -1.57 29.14
CA VAL A 215 7.97 -0.37 29.87
C VAL A 215 8.11 -0.61 31.39
N LYS A 216 7.43 -1.60 31.97
CA LYS A 216 7.54 -1.91 33.40
C LYS A 216 8.96 -2.28 33.85
N ASN A 217 9.83 -2.66 32.94
CA ASN A 217 11.24 -3.02 33.21
C ASN A 217 12.20 -1.83 33.00
N ASP A 218 11.68 -0.59 32.89
CA ASP A 218 12.45 0.65 32.68
C ASP A 218 13.46 0.55 31.50
N PRO A 219 12.99 0.24 30.30
CA PRO A 219 13.85 0.03 29.13
C PRO A 219 14.36 1.35 28.56
N THR A 220 15.39 1.27 27.70
CA THR A 220 15.92 2.43 26.98
C THR A 220 15.18 2.69 25.67
N HIS A 221 14.55 1.64 25.08
CA HIS A 221 13.83 1.78 23.81
C HIS A 221 12.49 2.47 23.98
N GLU A 222 12.25 3.48 23.15
CA GLU A 222 10.97 4.17 22.99
C GLU A 222 10.09 3.46 21.94
N LEU A 223 8.80 3.84 21.88
CA LEU A 223 7.89 3.43 20.80
C LEU A 223 7.51 4.64 19.95
N VAL A 224 7.83 4.60 18.67
CA VAL A 224 7.46 5.64 17.70
C VAL A 224 6.29 5.16 16.86
N LEU A 225 5.18 5.90 16.90
CA LEU A 225 3.96 5.62 16.15
C LEU A 225 3.71 6.69 15.10
N VAL A 226 3.73 6.31 13.83
CA VAL A 226 3.27 7.17 12.74
C VAL A 226 1.75 7.00 12.60
N TRP A 227 1.00 7.87 13.25
CA TRP A 227 -0.45 7.79 13.39
C TRP A 227 -1.13 9.07 12.90
N PRO A 228 -1.61 9.11 11.65
CA PRO A 228 -2.17 10.32 11.05
C PRO A 228 -3.35 10.94 11.82
N ASN A 229 -4.21 10.09 12.40
CA ASN A 229 -5.40 10.50 13.15
C ASN A 229 -5.56 9.64 14.38
N ILE A 230 -4.88 9.99 15.48
CA ILE A 230 -5.01 9.26 16.74
C ILE A 230 -6.41 9.45 17.34
N PRO A 231 -7.17 8.39 17.62
CA PRO A 231 -8.45 8.48 18.31
C PRO A 231 -8.29 8.94 19.76
N GLY A 232 -9.29 9.67 20.28
CA GLY A 232 -9.29 10.14 21.66
C GLY A 232 -9.10 9.02 22.67
N GLU A 233 -9.77 7.87 22.47
CA GLU A 233 -9.66 6.69 23.34
C GLU A 233 -8.23 6.12 23.42
N ALA A 234 -7.51 6.11 22.30
CA ALA A 234 -6.10 5.68 22.30
C ALA A 234 -5.19 6.68 23.02
N TRP A 235 -5.46 7.96 22.85
CA TRP A 235 -4.77 9.04 23.54
C TRP A 235 -5.02 8.97 25.05
N ASP A 236 -6.29 8.79 25.47
CA ASP A 236 -6.67 8.65 26.86
C ASP A 236 -6.04 7.42 27.50
N TYR A 237 -5.98 6.30 26.78
CA TYR A 237 -5.28 5.10 27.23
C TYR A 237 -3.80 5.37 27.54
N CYS A 238 -3.07 6.00 26.63
CA CYS A 238 -1.65 6.34 26.82
C CYS A 238 -1.43 7.29 28.00
N ASN A 239 -2.37 8.22 28.25
CA ASN A 239 -2.32 9.12 29.40
C ASN A 239 -2.56 8.39 30.73
N GLN A 240 -3.59 7.54 30.79
CA GLN A 240 -3.97 6.80 32.01
C GLN A 240 -2.90 5.76 32.43
N THR A 241 -2.19 5.21 31.46
CA THR A 241 -1.15 4.19 31.68
C THR A 241 0.24 4.78 31.81
N HIS A 242 0.40 6.11 31.86
CA HIS A 242 1.67 6.82 31.94
C HIS A 242 2.68 6.49 30.81
N LEU A 243 2.17 6.03 29.65
CA LEU A 243 3.02 5.68 28.50
C LEU A 243 3.50 6.91 27.71
N ARG A 244 2.97 8.09 28.01
CA ARG A 244 3.26 9.34 27.26
C ARG A 244 4.73 9.73 27.25
N ASP A 245 5.46 9.38 28.28
CA ASP A 245 6.89 9.71 28.40
C ASP A 245 7.78 8.74 27.58
N HIS A 246 7.20 7.62 27.11
CA HIS A 246 7.89 6.57 26.38
C HIS A 246 7.38 6.37 24.94
N ILE A 247 6.22 6.96 24.60
CA ILE A 247 5.63 6.84 23.24
C ILE A 247 5.68 8.20 22.54
N TYR A 248 6.37 8.23 21.42
CA TYR A 248 6.36 9.37 20.51
C TYR A 248 5.38 9.14 19.36
N ILE A 249 4.36 10.02 19.25
CA ILE A 249 3.35 9.93 18.19
C ILE A 249 3.54 11.09 17.23
N THR A 250 3.68 10.75 15.94
CA THR A 250 3.77 11.73 14.85
C THR A 250 2.66 11.49 13.82
N SER A 251 2.15 12.56 13.20
CA SER A 251 1.01 12.46 12.28
C SER A 251 1.43 12.64 10.82
N ALA A 252 1.82 13.82 10.45
CA ALA A 252 2.14 14.16 9.07
C ALA A 252 3.65 14.17 8.88
N ILE A 253 4.15 13.14 8.22
CA ILE A 253 5.57 13.05 7.83
C ILE A 253 5.66 12.86 6.31
N ASP A 254 6.68 13.46 5.71
CA ASP A 254 7.04 13.21 4.33
C ASP A 254 7.81 11.88 4.17
N ASP A 255 8.02 11.49 2.95
CA ASP A 255 8.68 10.23 2.64
C ASP A 255 10.16 10.23 3.06
N GLU A 256 10.85 11.38 3.02
CA GLU A 256 12.21 11.55 3.49
C GLU A 256 12.30 11.29 5.00
N ARG A 257 11.41 11.86 5.78
CA ARG A 257 11.36 11.63 7.23
C ARG A 257 10.97 10.20 7.55
N LEU A 258 10.06 9.60 6.79
CA LEU A 258 9.69 8.19 6.92
C LEU A 258 10.89 7.28 6.67
N SER A 259 11.68 7.54 5.63
CA SER A 259 12.91 6.81 5.35
C SER A 259 13.92 6.91 6.50
N VAL A 260 14.04 8.09 7.12
CA VAL A 260 14.87 8.28 8.31
C VAL A 260 14.38 7.41 9.46
N LEU A 261 13.08 7.42 9.74
CA LEU A 261 12.51 6.63 10.82
C LEU A 261 12.76 5.12 10.65
N TYR A 262 12.60 4.60 9.42
CA TYR A 262 12.94 3.20 9.16
C TYR A 262 14.43 2.92 9.39
N ASN A 263 15.31 3.78 8.90
CA ASN A 263 16.76 3.57 9.02
C ASN A 263 17.26 3.62 10.47
N GLU A 264 16.68 4.47 11.31
CA GLU A 264 17.11 4.66 12.69
C GLU A 264 16.44 3.68 13.66
N ALA A 265 15.28 3.11 13.31
CA ALA A 265 14.56 2.16 14.15
C ALA A 265 15.41 0.90 14.44
N THR A 266 15.27 0.38 15.65
CA THR A 266 15.83 -0.93 16.03
C THR A 266 15.09 -2.06 15.33
N ALA A 267 13.75 -1.98 15.32
CA ALA A 267 12.88 -2.87 14.57
C ALA A 267 11.55 -2.16 14.25
N THR A 268 10.89 -2.59 13.17
CA THR A 268 9.53 -2.15 12.85
C THR A 268 8.55 -3.23 13.26
N PHE A 269 7.52 -2.87 14.03
CA PHE A 269 6.41 -3.74 14.40
C PHE A 269 5.21 -3.44 13.50
N PHE A 270 4.69 -4.46 12.85
CA PHE A 270 3.55 -4.35 11.96
C PHE A 270 2.58 -5.52 12.17
N PRO A 271 1.89 -5.58 13.34
CA PRO A 271 1.05 -6.70 13.74
C PRO A 271 -0.36 -6.64 13.10
N SER A 272 -0.43 -6.30 11.82
CA SER A 272 -1.71 -6.15 11.11
C SER A 272 -2.44 -7.49 10.96
N ARG A 273 -3.78 -7.46 11.12
CA ARG A 273 -4.63 -8.63 10.96
C ARG A 273 -4.96 -8.95 9.51
N TYR A 274 -4.89 -7.96 8.64
CA TYR A 274 -5.16 -8.13 7.22
C TYR A 274 -4.50 -7.04 6.38
N GLU A 275 -3.81 -7.42 5.31
CA GLU A 275 -3.22 -6.52 4.32
C GLU A 275 -3.40 -7.06 2.91
N GLY A 276 -3.58 -6.14 1.95
CA GLY A 276 -3.50 -6.49 0.53
C GLY A 276 -2.07 -6.77 0.08
N PHE A 277 -1.07 -6.07 0.68
CA PHE A 277 0.36 -6.25 0.38
C PHE A 277 1.25 -6.14 1.62
N GLY A 278 1.41 -4.94 2.19
CA GLY A 278 2.29 -4.70 3.33
C GLY A 278 3.48 -3.80 2.98
N LEU A 279 3.25 -2.69 2.28
CA LEU A 279 4.32 -1.73 1.94
C LEU A 279 5.20 -1.34 3.14
N PRO A 280 4.69 -1.08 4.37
CA PRO A 280 5.54 -0.76 5.51
C PRO A 280 6.54 -1.86 5.87
N VAL A 281 6.18 -3.13 5.67
CA VAL A 281 7.09 -4.27 5.84
C VAL A 281 8.22 -4.22 4.82
N LEU A 282 7.86 -4.02 3.56
CA LEU A 282 8.81 -3.94 2.46
C LEU A 282 9.75 -2.74 2.58
N GLU A 283 9.23 -1.56 2.90
CA GLU A 283 9.98 -0.32 3.09
C GLU A 283 10.99 -0.43 4.25
N SER A 284 10.56 -1.02 5.37
CA SER A 284 11.44 -1.30 6.50
C SER A 284 12.59 -2.23 6.13
N MET A 285 12.28 -3.34 5.44
CA MET A 285 13.29 -4.29 4.97
C MET A 285 14.25 -3.67 3.96
N ALA A 286 13.76 -2.81 3.07
CA ALA A 286 14.58 -2.09 2.10
C ALA A 286 15.58 -1.12 2.79
N CYS A 287 15.26 -0.63 3.99
CA CYS A 287 16.17 0.12 4.85
C CYS A 287 17.11 -0.77 5.70
N GLY A 288 17.07 -2.09 5.52
CA GLY A 288 17.82 -3.05 6.32
C GLY A 288 17.35 -3.17 7.78
N THR A 289 16.12 -2.75 8.06
CA THR A 289 15.54 -2.76 9.41
C THR A 289 14.70 -4.01 9.63
N PRO A 290 14.93 -4.76 10.73
CA PRO A 290 14.15 -5.94 11.09
C PRO A 290 12.66 -5.63 11.19
N VAL A 291 11.82 -6.60 10.80
CA VAL A 291 10.37 -6.48 10.86
C VAL A 291 9.78 -7.58 11.72
N VAL A 292 8.96 -7.19 12.68
CA VAL A 292 8.09 -8.08 13.46
C VAL A 292 6.67 -7.94 12.90
N THR A 293 6.11 -9.02 12.36
CA THR A 293 4.81 -9.01 11.69
C THR A 293 4.04 -10.32 11.91
N CYS A 294 2.96 -10.58 11.18
CA CYS A 294 2.08 -11.72 11.40
C CYS A 294 2.07 -12.68 10.20
N ARG A 295 1.74 -13.96 10.44
CA ARG A 295 1.61 -14.98 9.37
C ARG A 295 0.19 -15.01 8.80
N ASN A 296 -0.32 -13.86 8.38
CA ASN A 296 -1.66 -13.76 7.81
C ASN A 296 -1.67 -12.91 6.54
N SER A 297 -2.70 -13.05 5.73
CA SER A 297 -2.88 -12.35 4.46
C SER A 297 -1.58 -12.33 3.60
N SER A 298 -1.21 -11.18 3.04
CA SER A 298 -0.02 -11.02 2.19
C SER A 298 1.30 -10.85 2.96
N LEU A 299 1.26 -10.70 4.29
CA LEU A 299 2.46 -10.39 5.07
C LEU A 299 3.56 -11.45 4.97
N PRO A 300 3.25 -12.78 4.92
CA PRO A 300 4.28 -13.81 4.68
C PRO A 300 4.90 -13.75 3.28
N GLU A 301 4.17 -13.28 2.27
CA GLU A 301 4.70 -13.13 0.91
C GLU A 301 5.77 -12.03 0.86
N VAL A 302 5.50 -10.92 1.56
CA VAL A 302 6.41 -9.77 1.60
C VAL A 302 7.56 -10.00 2.58
N GLY A 303 7.27 -10.51 3.78
CA GLY A 303 8.25 -10.72 4.84
C GLY A 303 9.18 -11.91 4.63
N GLY A 304 8.71 -12.97 3.95
CA GLY A 304 9.46 -14.20 3.70
C GLY A 304 10.05 -14.77 4.99
N GLU A 305 11.23 -15.34 4.89
CA GLU A 305 11.98 -15.85 6.06
C GLU A 305 12.83 -14.75 6.75
N ALA A 306 12.77 -13.51 6.25
CA ALA A 306 13.50 -12.40 6.84
C ALA A 306 12.75 -11.73 8.01
N ALA A 307 11.42 -11.86 8.06
CA ALA A 307 10.60 -11.30 9.12
C ALA A 307 10.57 -12.21 10.38
N ILE A 308 10.35 -11.58 11.53
CA ILE A 308 10.01 -12.24 12.78
C ILE A 308 8.48 -12.27 12.85
N TYR A 309 7.92 -13.45 13.10
CA TYR A 309 6.47 -13.62 13.09
C TYR A 309 5.89 -13.84 14.48
N VAL A 310 4.77 -13.15 14.74
CA VAL A 310 3.99 -13.29 15.96
C VAL A 310 2.51 -13.46 15.63
N ASP A 311 1.75 -13.98 16.57
CA ASP A 311 0.29 -13.89 16.50
C ASP A 311 -0.14 -12.43 16.71
N PRO A 312 -1.07 -11.87 15.92
CA PRO A 312 -1.48 -10.48 16.05
C PRO A 312 -2.10 -10.14 17.41
N ASP A 313 -2.62 -11.14 18.16
CA ASP A 313 -3.24 -10.95 19.46
C ASP A 313 -2.32 -11.26 20.63
N ASP A 314 -1.12 -11.80 20.39
CA ASP A 314 -0.18 -12.18 21.42
C ASP A 314 0.71 -11.01 21.87
N THR A 315 0.21 -10.25 22.86
CA THR A 315 0.95 -9.15 23.48
C THR A 315 2.19 -9.61 24.24
N GLU A 316 2.21 -10.86 24.77
CA GLU A 316 3.37 -11.40 25.50
C GLU A 316 4.52 -11.70 24.52
N ALA A 317 4.21 -12.34 23.37
CA ALA A 317 5.23 -12.61 22.35
C ALA A 317 5.83 -11.30 21.81
N MET A 318 5.01 -10.27 21.56
CA MET A 318 5.52 -8.96 21.12
C MET A 318 6.41 -8.32 22.22
N CYS A 319 6.00 -8.35 23.49
CA CYS A 319 6.79 -7.85 24.60
C CYS A 319 8.13 -8.60 24.71
N ASN A 320 8.11 -9.94 24.66
CA ASN A 320 9.32 -10.76 24.71
C ASN A 320 10.31 -10.43 23.58
N ILE A 321 9.80 -10.17 22.35
CA ILE A 321 10.66 -9.75 21.24
C ILE A 321 11.30 -8.38 21.51
N MET A 322 10.55 -7.41 22.07
CA MET A 322 11.11 -6.12 22.48
C MET A 322 12.23 -6.31 23.52
N GLU A 323 12.04 -7.20 24.50
CA GLU A 323 13.04 -7.53 25.50
C GLU A 323 14.30 -8.18 24.88
N GLN A 324 14.14 -9.05 23.86
CA GLN A 324 15.30 -9.63 23.16
C GLN A 324 16.15 -8.55 22.46
N PHE A 325 15.50 -7.52 21.86
CA PHE A 325 16.21 -6.38 21.28
C PHE A 325 16.85 -5.51 22.37
N GLU A 326 16.15 -5.21 23.48
CA GLU A 326 16.66 -4.42 24.60
C GLU A 326 17.92 -5.04 25.22
N GLN A 327 17.90 -6.37 25.41
CA GLN A 327 19.00 -7.13 25.98
C GLN A 327 20.16 -7.38 24.99
N GLY A 328 19.99 -6.97 23.70
CA GLY A 328 21.00 -7.20 22.66
C GLY A 328 21.12 -8.65 22.19
N ASN A 329 20.15 -9.52 22.53
CA ASN A 329 20.06 -10.88 21.99
C ASN A 329 19.64 -10.88 20.52
N TYR A 330 18.80 -9.90 20.12
CA TYR A 330 18.50 -9.59 18.73
C TYR A 330 19.17 -8.25 18.39
N LYS A 331 19.91 -8.23 17.28
CA LYS A 331 20.55 -7.03 16.78
C LYS A 331 20.09 -6.74 15.36
N LYS A 332 19.92 -5.47 15.04
CA LYS A 332 19.54 -5.04 13.68
C LYS A 332 20.46 -5.62 12.61
N GLU A 333 21.75 -5.66 12.89
CA GLU A 333 22.79 -6.13 11.98
C GLU A 333 22.61 -7.61 11.61
N ASP A 334 22.09 -8.45 12.51
CA ASP A 334 21.86 -9.88 12.29
C ASP A 334 20.73 -10.14 11.26
N TYR A 335 19.84 -9.16 11.12
CA TYR A 335 18.67 -9.24 10.21
C TYR A 335 18.86 -8.46 8.91
N SER A 336 19.72 -7.44 8.91
CA SER A 336 19.82 -6.46 7.83
C SER A 336 20.06 -7.11 6.46
N ALA A 337 21.01 -8.01 6.34
CA ALA A 337 21.31 -8.69 5.07
C ALA A 337 20.10 -9.47 4.52
N ARG A 338 19.39 -10.22 5.37
CA ARG A 338 18.18 -10.98 5.00
C ARG A 338 17.03 -10.06 4.59
N CYS A 339 16.86 -8.94 5.29
CA CYS A 339 15.85 -7.93 4.97
C CYS A 339 16.09 -7.34 3.58
N LEU A 340 17.34 -6.95 3.29
CA LEU A 340 17.72 -6.41 1.99
C LEU A 340 17.55 -7.43 0.86
N GLU A 341 17.98 -8.68 1.08
CA GLU A 341 17.77 -9.76 0.12
C GLU A 341 16.28 -9.99 -0.17
N GLN A 342 15.45 -10.03 0.87
CA GLN A 342 14.02 -10.20 0.70
C GLN A 342 13.38 -9.01 -0.04
N ALA A 343 13.74 -7.77 0.32
CA ALA A 343 13.24 -6.56 -0.32
C ALA A 343 13.62 -6.49 -1.80
N SER A 344 14.83 -6.95 -2.18
CA SER A 344 15.31 -6.92 -3.56
C SER A 344 14.47 -7.75 -4.54
N LYS A 345 13.62 -8.67 -4.04
CA LYS A 345 12.68 -9.46 -4.86
C LYS A 345 11.51 -8.63 -5.39
N PHE A 346 11.30 -7.42 -4.85
CA PHE A 346 10.18 -6.54 -5.15
C PHE A 346 10.65 -5.22 -5.75
N SER A 347 10.16 -4.90 -6.94
CA SER A 347 10.46 -3.62 -7.57
C SER A 347 9.28 -3.11 -8.40
N TRP A 348 9.15 -1.80 -8.51
CA TRP A 348 8.16 -1.19 -9.39
C TRP A 348 8.44 -1.50 -10.87
N HIS A 349 9.70 -1.69 -11.22
CA HIS A 349 10.08 -2.13 -12.57
C HIS A 349 9.46 -3.51 -12.89
N ARG A 350 9.61 -4.47 -11.98
CA ARG A 350 9.01 -5.81 -12.16
C ARG A 350 7.48 -5.77 -12.17
N CYS A 351 6.87 -4.93 -11.33
CA CYS A 351 5.42 -4.68 -11.35
C CYS A 351 4.97 -4.16 -12.72
N ALA A 352 5.69 -3.21 -13.29
CA ALA A 352 5.41 -2.64 -14.60
C ALA A 352 5.59 -3.66 -15.74
N GLU A 353 6.64 -4.50 -15.69
CA GLU A 353 6.84 -5.58 -16.66
C GLU A 353 5.66 -6.55 -16.66
N LEU A 354 5.28 -7.08 -15.49
CA LEU A 354 4.17 -8.01 -15.35
C LEU A 354 2.84 -7.38 -15.80
N THR A 355 2.63 -6.12 -15.44
CA THR A 355 1.46 -5.35 -15.89
C THR A 355 1.44 -5.22 -17.42
N SER A 356 2.59 -4.91 -18.03
CA SER A 356 2.72 -4.82 -19.50
C SER A 356 2.46 -6.17 -20.18
N GLU A 357 2.90 -7.28 -19.60
CA GLU A 357 2.60 -8.62 -20.11
C GLU A 357 1.09 -8.90 -20.11
N VAL A 358 0.37 -8.49 -19.07
CA VAL A 358 -1.09 -8.62 -19.03
C VAL A 358 -1.74 -7.73 -20.07
N TYR A 359 -1.27 -6.50 -20.29
CA TYR A 359 -1.79 -5.66 -21.37
C TYR A 359 -1.62 -6.31 -22.74
N LYS A 360 -0.46 -6.90 -23.02
CA LYS A 360 -0.21 -7.63 -24.28
C LYS A 360 -1.18 -8.80 -24.49
N LYS A 361 -1.51 -9.53 -23.44
CA LYS A 361 -2.50 -10.63 -23.49
C LYS A 361 -3.93 -10.11 -23.69
N CYS A 362 -4.19 -8.87 -23.28
CA CYS A 362 -5.51 -8.26 -23.35
C CYS A 362 -5.76 -7.44 -24.63
N LEU A 363 -4.72 -7.03 -25.33
CA LEU A 363 -4.79 -6.33 -26.62
C LEU A 363 -5.01 -7.32 -27.78
#